data_b232758dacae93527ef15cabca1b61a0
#
_entry.id   b232758dacae93527ef15cabca1b61a0
#
_cell.length_a   1.000
_cell.length_b   1.000
_cell.length_c   1.000
_cell.angle_alpha   90.00
_cell.angle_beta   90.00
_cell.angle_gamma   90.00
#
_symmetry.space_group_name_H-M   'P 1'
#
loop_
_entity.id
_entity.type
_entity.pdbx_description
1 polymer ?
#
loop_
_entity_poly.entity_id
_entity_poly.type
_entity_poly.pdbx_seq_one_letter_code
_entity_poly.pdbx_strand_id
1 'polypeptide(L)'
;FTADASALAQFLESMKFMSRVEVTVREELSVWGFFAPSLAEEVLRQLGPIWADPWPGITAGGTAYSPRALAHPGRDYPARLGVIPVADTAKVHAELRSRWEQLSWPQETTDGYSLAAPVYAAEADWRALRIAAWRPYGSDVDPRALPHELDWLRTAVHLNKGCYCGQETVARIVNLGHPPRRAVFLHLDGSSSLLPPAGAELFSGSRKVGSVRVSANHFEDGPIALGLVKRTTSAENLTVCWKEDGEEHSLAAAVTPIGDPSGVSWQGQSRIDRKAFSEASLPGGSGSLNIAG
;
A
#
# COMPACT_ATOMS: atom_id res chain seq x y z
N PHE A 1 -9.00 -9.05 -2.64
CA PHE A 1 -8.08 -9.71 -1.69
C PHE A 1 -7.84 -11.19 -1.99
N THR A 2 -8.60 -11.77 -2.88
CA THR A 2 -8.46 -13.17 -3.29
C THR A 2 -7.40 -13.39 -4.37
N ALA A 3 -6.57 -12.38 -4.65
CA ALA A 3 -5.45 -12.58 -5.54
C ALA A 3 -4.61 -13.72 -4.99
N ASP A 4 -5.02 -14.90 -5.34
CA ASP A 4 -4.23 -16.10 -5.38
C ASP A 4 -3.70 -16.62 -4.02
N ALA A 5 -4.62 -16.82 -3.05
CA ALA A 5 -4.29 -17.56 -1.83
C ALA A 5 -3.66 -18.92 -2.16
N SER A 6 -4.12 -19.56 -3.25
CA SER A 6 -3.58 -20.82 -3.73
C SER A 6 -2.16 -20.71 -4.25
N ALA A 7 -1.84 -19.66 -5.05
CA ALA A 7 -0.47 -19.45 -5.51
C ALA A 7 0.47 -19.09 -4.37
N LEU A 8 0.00 -18.29 -3.39
CA LEU A 8 0.78 -18.01 -2.19
C LEU A 8 1.04 -19.29 -1.38
N ALA A 9 0.03 -20.13 -1.19
CA ALA A 9 0.18 -21.40 -0.50
C ALA A 9 1.18 -22.31 -1.20
N GLN A 10 1.10 -22.44 -2.53
CA GLN A 10 2.05 -23.21 -3.34
C GLN A 10 3.48 -22.67 -3.20
N PHE A 11 3.65 -21.34 -3.27
CA PHE A 11 4.95 -20.71 -3.07
C PHE A 11 5.51 -21.02 -1.68
N LEU A 12 4.73 -20.83 -0.62
CA LEU A 12 5.14 -21.10 0.75
C LEU A 12 5.48 -22.58 0.96
N GLU A 13 4.68 -23.50 0.40
CA GLU A 13 4.97 -24.94 0.40
C GLU A 13 6.31 -25.27 -0.27
N SER A 14 6.62 -24.63 -1.41
CA SER A 14 7.88 -24.83 -2.10
C SER A 14 9.09 -24.30 -1.33
N MET A 15 8.89 -23.31 -0.45
CA MET A 15 9.95 -22.62 0.29
C MET A 15 10.14 -23.12 1.72
N LYS A 16 9.31 -24.03 2.21
CA LYS A 16 9.40 -24.48 3.61
C LYS A 16 10.61 -25.37 3.91
N PHE A 17 11.20 -26.01 2.88
CA PHE A 17 12.34 -26.94 3.02
C PHE A 17 12.16 -27.93 4.17
N MET A 18 13.05 -27.87 5.18
CA MET A 18 12.99 -28.71 6.38
C MET A 18 12.22 -28.07 7.56
N SER A 19 11.60 -26.92 7.36
CA SER A 19 10.80 -26.26 8.39
C SER A 19 9.54 -27.09 8.69
N ARG A 20 9.26 -27.29 9.98
CA ARG A 20 8.06 -28.01 10.43
C ARG A 20 6.88 -27.04 10.44
N VAL A 21 6.41 -26.65 9.26
CA VAL A 21 5.26 -25.76 9.05
C VAL A 21 4.26 -26.44 8.13
N GLU A 22 2.99 -26.18 8.36
CA GLU A 22 1.87 -26.55 7.51
C GLU A 22 1.25 -25.28 6.96
N VAL A 23 0.92 -25.28 5.67
CA VAL A 23 0.28 -24.15 4.98
C VAL A 23 -1.09 -24.60 4.53
N THR A 24 -2.13 -23.98 5.06
CA THR A 24 -3.53 -24.35 4.75
C THR A 24 -4.29 -23.14 4.24
N VAL A 25 -4.94 -23.28 3.08
CA VAL A 25 -5.93 -22.31 2.61
C VAL A 25 -7.23 -22.54 3.37
N ARG A 26 -7.76 -21.50 3.99
CA ARG A 26 -8.94 -21.54 4.86
C ARG A 26 -10.16 -20.97 4.12
N GLU A 27 -10.83 -21.82 3.32
CA GLU A 27 -12.01 -21.41 2.53
C GLU A 27 -13.24 -21.10 3.38
N GLU A 28 -13.28 -21.62 4.61
CA GLU A 28 -14.35 -21.37 5.57
C GLU A 28 -14.25 -20.01 6.27
N LEU A 29 -13.22 -19.21 5.97
CA LEU A 29 -13.03 -17.87 6.50
C LEU A 29 -13.29 -16.81 5.43
N SER A 30 -13.85 -15.68 5.84
CA SER A 30 -14.02 -14.48 5.02
C SER A 30 -13.29 -13.29 5.63
N VAL A 31 -12.87 -12.36 4.77
CA VAL A 31 -12.19 -11.13 5.18
C VAL A 31 -13.11 -9.94 4.94
N TRP A 32 -13.30 -9.14 5.97
CA TRP A 32 -14.14 -7.94 5.96
C TRP A 32 -13.28 -6.71 6.16
N GLY A 33 -13.29 -5.83 5.16
CA GLY A 33 -12.65 -4.52 5.25
C GLY A 33 -13.58 -3.48 5.88
N PHE A 34 -13.04 -2.64 6.77
CA PHE A 34 -13.77 -1.53 7.36
C PHE A 34 -12.80 -0.43 7.83
N PHE A 35 -13.33 0.76 8.14
CA PHE A 35 -12.57 1.86 8.71
C PHE A 35 -12.90 2.03 10.18
N ALA A 36 -11.87 2.24 11.01
CA ALA A 36 -12.01 2.44 12.46
C ALA A 36 -12.01 3.95 12.81
N PRO A 37 -12.69 4.35 13.90
CA PRO A 37 -13.60 3.53 14.71
C PRO A 37 -14.94 3.30 14.00
N SER A 38 -15.54 2.13 14.18
CA SER A 38 -16.83 1.83 13.55
C SER A 38 -17.59 0.72 14.28
N LEU A 39 -18.90 0.65 14.04
CA LEU A 39 -19.74 -0.47 14.50
C LEU A 39 -19.23 -1.82 14.00
N ALA A 40 -18.68 -1.85 12.79
CA ALA A 40 -18.12 -3.07 12.22
C ALA A 40 -16.95 -3.62 13.07
N GLU A 41 -16.12 -2.74 13.63
CA GLU A 41 -15.05 -3.17 14.52
C GLU A 41 -15.57 -3.89 15.76
N GLU A 42 -16.61 -3.35 16.38
CA GLU A 42 -17.19 -3.94 17.58
C GLU A 42 -17.83 -5.31 17.33
N VAL A 43 -18.55 -5.45 16.22
CA VAL A 43 -19.23 -6.69 15.84
C VAL A 43 -18.20 -7.76 15.43
N LEU A 44 -17.27 -7.41 14.55
CA LEU A 44 -16.29 -8.37 14.00
C LEU A 44 -15.28 -8.85 15.05
N ARG A 45 -14.91 -7.98 16.01
CA ARG A 45 -14.01 -8.33 17.10
C ARG A 45 -14.51 -9.48 17.98
N GLN A 46 -15.82 -9.67 18.06
CA GLN A 46 -16.44 -10.76 18.80
C GLN A 46 -16.36 -12.11 18.07
N LEU A 47 -16.12 -12.09 16.76
CA LEU A 47 -16.17 -13.26 15.87
C LEU A 47 -14.80 -13.74 15.43
N GLY A 48 -13.80 -12.87 15.44
CA GLY A 48 -12.46 -13.23 15.00
C GLY A 48 -11.42 -12.14 15.16
N PRO A 49 -10.19 -12.41 14.72
CA PRO A 49 -9.09 -11.47 14.82
C PRO A 49 -9.28 -10.27 13.87
N ILE A 50 -8.83 -9.11 14.34
CA ILE A 50 -8.78 -7.89 13.52
C ILE A 50 -7.33 -7.48 13.31
N TRP A 51 -6.96 -7.32 12.05
CA TRP A 51 -5.69 -6.75 11.65
C TRP A 51 -5.88 -5.25 11.33
N ALA A 52 -4.98 -4.43 11.86
CA ALA A 52 -4.92 -3.00 11.57
C ALA A 52 -3.90 -2.73 10.46
N ASP A 53 -4.30 -2.03 9.38
CA ASP A 53 -3.34 -1.62 8.36
C ASP A 53 -2.35 -0.61 8.99
N PRO A 54 -1.04 -0.89 8.97
CA PRO A 54 -0.04 0.01 9.53
C PRO A 54 0.21 1.27 8.67
N TRP A 55 -0.46 1.41 7.53
CA TRP A 55 -0.24 2.47 6.55
C TRP A 55 -0.36 3.91 7.11
N PRO A 56 -1.22 4.23 8.09
CA PRO A 56 -1.26 5.56 8.70
C PRO A 56 0.06 6.03 9.30
N GLY A 57 0.95 5.12 9.66
CA GLY A 57 2.22 5.43 10.31
C GLY A 57 3.46 4.96 9.56
N ILE A 58 4.58 5.01 10.25
CA ILE A 58 5.82 4.33 9.89
C ILE A 58 6.10 3.32 10.99
N THR A 59 6.20 2.04 10.63
CA THR A 59 6.46 0.97 11.60
C THR A 59 7.90 1.02 12.12
N ALA A 60 8.13 0.41 13.27
CA ALA A 60 9.48 0.31 13.83
C ALA A 60 10.45 -0.30 12.80
N GLY A 61 11.62 0.30 12.64
CA GLY A 61 12.62 -0.11 11.66
C GLY A 61 12.28 0.20 10.20
N GLY A 62 11.16 0.85 9.93
CA GLY A 62 10.78 1.35 8.62
C GLY A 62 11.30 2.75 8.33
N THR A 63 11.16 3.20 7.09
CA THR A 63 11.45 4.56 6.64
C THR A 63 10.54 4.96 5.49
N ALA A 64 10.25 6.26 5.34
CA ALA A 64 9.45 6.77 4.24
C ALA A 64 10.31 7.35 3.12
N TYR A 65 9.78 7.28 1.91
CA TYR A 65 10.32 7.94 0.71
C TYR A 65 9.40 9.08 0.22
N SER A 66 8.31 9.34 0.92
CA SER A 66 7.41 10.45 0.62
C SER A 66 8.04 11.80 0.96
N PRO A 67 7.69 12.90 0.23
CA PRO A 67 8.18 14.23 0.54
C PRO A 67 7.78 14.66 1.95
N ARG A 68 8.74 15.15 2.75
CA ARG A 68 8.47 15.59 4.14
C ARG A 68 7.53 16.80 4.22
N ALA A 69 7.53 17.62 3.17
CA ALA A 69 6.71 18.83 3.12
C ALA A 69 5.22 18.55 2.84
N LEU A 70 4.88 17.36 2.37
CA LEU A 70 3.50 16.96 2.09
C LEU A 70 2.92 16.16 3.24
N ALA A 71 1.71 16.53 3.67
CA ALA A 71 0.94 15.68 4.55
C ALA A 71 0.57 14.39 3.79
N HIS A 72 1.00 13.25 4.31
CA HIS A 72 0.71 11.97 3.67
C HIS A 72 -0.73 11.56 3.95
N PRO A 73 -1.61 11.41 2.91
CA PRO A 73 -3.05 11.13 3.11
C PRO A 73 -3.31 9.78 3.78
N GLY A 74 -2.37 8.86 3.74
CA GLY A 74 -2.46 7.60 4.47
C GLY A 74 -2.64 7.75 5.98
N ARG A 75 -2.36 8.92 6.57
CA ARG A 75 -2.62 9.21 7.99
C ARG A 75 -4.10 9.08 8.35
N ASP A 76 -4.95 9.42 7.39
CA ASP A 76 -6.41 9.41 7.53
C ASP A 76 -7.04 8.14 6.93
N TYR A 77 -6.26 7.06 6.83
CA TYR A 77 -6.66 5.76 6.31
C TYR A 77 -6.64 4.67 7.40
N PRO A 78 -7.55 4.70 8.39
CA PRO A 78 -7.58 3.77 9.51
C PRO A 78 -8.22 2.43 9.13
N ALA A 79 -7.78 1.84 8.03
CA ALA A 79 -8.32 0.58 7.51
C ALA A 79 -8.04 -0.59 8.45
N ARG A 80 -9.02 -1.48 8.55
CA ARG A 80 -8.98 -2.71 9.34
C ARG A 80 -9.47 -3.87 8.48
N LEU A 81 -8.97 -5.06 8.76
CA LEU A 81 -9.45 -6.32 8.19
C LEU A 81 -9.86 -7.25 9.33
N GLY A 82 -11.14 -7.61 9.39
CA GLY A 82 -11.65 -8.65 10.29
C GLY A 82 -11.68 -9.99 9.55
N VAL A 83 -11.23 -11.04 10.20
CA VAL A 83 -11.30 -12.41 9.66
C VAL A 83 -12.34 -13.18 10.46
N ILE A 84 -13.39 -13.64 9.81
CA ILE A 84 -14.51 -14.31 10.46
C ILE A 84 -14.92 -15.58 9.69
N PRO A 85 -15.61 -16.54 10.33
CA PRO A 85 -16.21 -17.65 9.64
C PRO A 85 -17.24 -17.19 8.59
N VAL A 86 -17.21 -17.79 7.41
CA VAL A 86 -18.22 -17.51 6.35
C VAL A 86 -19.64 -17.76 6.86
N ALA A 87 -19.80 -18.78 7.72
CA ALA A 87 -21.09 -19.11 8.34
C ALA A 87 -21.68 -17.97 9.19
N ASP A 88 -20.86 -17.05 9.72
CA ASP A 88 -21.30 -15.92 10.54
C ASP A 88 -21.67 -14.67 9.70
N THR A 89 -21.51 -14.69 8.38
CA THR A 89 -21.78 -13.55 7.49
C THR A 89 -23.20 -12.98 7.69
N ALA A 90 -24.23 -13.84 7.68
CA ALA A 90 -25.61 -13.42 7.87
C ALA A 90 -25.84 -12.78 9.26
N LYS A 91 -25.19 -13.31 10.30
CA LYS A 91 -25.24 -12.78 11.65
C LYS A 91 -24.59 -11.39 11.73
N VAL A 92 -23.46 -11.20 11.07
CA VAL A 92 -22.80 -9.86 11.00
C VAL A 92 -23.71 -8.85 10.36
N HIS A 93 -24.33 -9.17 9.23
CA HIS A 93 -25.27 -8.26 8.56
C HIS A 93 -26.46 -7.90 9.45
N ALA A 94 -27.04 -8.88 10.14
CA ALA A 94 -28.17 -8.66 11.04
C ALA A 94 -27.79 -7.78 12.24
N GLU A 95 -26.65 -8.06 12.85
CA GLU A 95 -26.15 -7.32 14.01
C GLU A 95 -25.78 -5.87 13.65
N LEU A 96 -25.11 -5.65 12.52
CA LEU A 96 -24.77 -4.31 12.04
C LEU A 96 -26.03 -3.50 11.76
N ARG A 97 -27.06 -4.11 11.14
CA ARG A 97 -28.34 -3.46 10.88
C ARG A 97 -29.06 -3.09 12.19
N SER A 98 -29.16 -4.03 13.13
CA SER A 98 -29.80 -3.82 14.42
C SER A 98 -29.14 -2.70 15.22
N ARG A 99 -27.82 -2.68 15.28
CA ARG A 99 -27.06 -1.62 15.97
C ARG A 99 -27.21 -0.27 15.27
N TRP A 100 -27.22 -0.27 13.93
CA TRP A 100 -27.45 0.95 13.16
C TRP A 100 -28.80 1.57 13.47
N GLU A 101 -29.87 0.76 13.53
CA GLU A 101 -31.23 1.20 13.86
C GLU A 101 -31.34 1.79 15.29
N GLN A 102 -30.48 1.36 16.21
CA GLN A 102 -30.41 1.84 17.58
C GLN A 102 -29.62 3.16 17.71
N LEU A 103 -28.84 3.55 16.70
CA LEU A 103 -28.13 4.83 16.75
C LEU A 103 -29.11 5.98 16.52
N SER A 104 -29.13 6.92 17.46
CA SER A 104 -29.86 8.18 17.32
C SER A 104 -29.09 9.16 16.43
N TRP A 105 -28.87 8.79 15.16
CA TRP A 105 -28.27 9.70 14.19
C TRP A 105 -29.29 10.69 13.68
N PRO A 106 -28.92 11.95 13.35
CA PRO A 106 -29.76 12.77 12.50
C PRO A 106 -29.98 12.00 11.21
N GLN A 107 -31.23 11.72 10.87
CA GLN A 107 -31.62 10.96 9.68
C GLN A 107 -31.29 11.72 8.37
N GLU A 108 -30.85 12.96 8.49
CA GLU A 108 -30.42 13.80 7.37
C GLU A 108 -29.01 14.30 7.65
N THR A 109 -28.10 14.08 6.69
CA THR A 109 -26.83 14.77 6.64
C THR A 109 -27.07 16.24 6.26
N THR A 110 -26.11 17.13 6.53
CA THR A 110 -26.16 18.55 6.13
C THR A 110 -26.41 18.73 4.62
N ASP A 111 -26.19 17.70 3.82
CA ASP A 111 -26.34 17.67 2.36
C ASP A 111 -27.66 16.99 1.92
N GLY A 112 -28.59 16.73 2.86
CA GLY A 112 -29.91 16.18 2.56
C GLY A 112 -29.95 14.67 2.24
N TYR A 113 -28.86 13.94 2.50
CA TYR A 113 -28.84 12.49 2.34
C TYR A 113 -29.33 11.79 3.61
N SER A 114 -30.28 10.86 3.46
CA SER A 114 -30.72 9.99 4.55
C SER A 114 -29.92 8.71 4.55
N LEU A 115 -29.22 8.41 5.66
CA LEU A 115 -28.50 7.15 5.86
C LEU A 115 -29.41 6.14 6.54
N ALA A 116 -30.29 5.51 5.77
CA ALA A 116 -31.30 4.58 6.29
C ALA A 116 -30.76 3.20 6.72
N ALA A 117 -29.51 2.86 6.35
CA ALA A 117 -28.89 1.57 6.67
C ALA A 117 -27.36 1.64 6.59
N PRO A 118 -26.62 0.68 7.19
CA PRO A 118 -25.19 0.55 6.96
C PRO A 118 -24.89 0.41 5.47
N VAL A 119 -23.92 1.16 4.97
CA VAL A 119 -23.50 1.07 3.57
C VAL A 119 -22.40 0.02 3.47
N TYR A 120 -22.64 -0.97 2.62
CA TYR A 120 -21.62 -1.94 2.23
C TYR A 120 -20.93 -1.42 0.98
N ALA A 121 -19.67 -1.02 1.12
CA ALA A 121 -18.87 -0.55 0.01
C ALA A 121 -18.58 -1.70 -0.96
N ALA A 122 -18.66 -1.42 -2.27
CA ALA A 122 -18.17 -2.32 -3.28
C ALA A 122 -16.62 -2.35 -3.29
N GLU A 123 -16.04 -3.34 -3.96
CA GLU A 123 -14.58 -3.40 -4.15
C GLU A 123 -14.04 -2.14 -4.84
N ALA A 124 -14.82 -1.55 -5.75
CA ALA A 124 -14.46 -0.30 -6.43
C ALA A 124 -14.32 0.88 -5.46
N ASP A 125 -15.22 0.99 -4.47
CA ASP A 125 -15.17 2.04 -3.45
C ASP A 125 -13.95 1.87 -2.56
N TRP A 126 -13.70 0.64 -2.09
CA TRP A 126 -12.49 0.32 -1.33
C TRP A 126 -11.21 0.66 -2.10
N ARG A 127 -11.22 0.36 -3.41
CA ARG A 127 -10.12 0.69 -4.31
C ARG A 127 -9.91 2.20 -4.42
N ALA A 128 -10.98 2.98 -4.57
CA ALA A 128 -10.89 4.43 -4.63
C ALA A 128 -10.31 5.01 -3.34
N LEU A 129 -10.82 4.59 -2.18
CA LEU A 129 -10.35 5.06 -0.87
C LEU A 129 -8.86 4.73 -0.62
N ARG A 130 -8.39 3.54 -1.02
CA ARG A 130 -6.97 3.21 -0.86
C ARG A 130 -6.06 3.96 -1.83
N ILE A 131 -6.54 4.25 -3.05
CA ILE A 131 -5.81 5.08 -4.02
C ILE A 131 -5.67 6.50 -3.47
N ALA A 132 -6.75 7.10 -2.97
CA ALA A 132 -6.74 8.41 -2.34
C ALA A 132 -5.77 8.48 -1.14
N ALA A 133 -5.65 7.39 -0.39
CA ALA A 133 -4.69 7.26 0.71
C ALA A 133 -3.25 6.92 0.26
N TRP A 134 -2.98 6.89 -1.05
CA TRP A 134 -1.69 6.50 -1.64
C TRP A 134 -1.23 5.09 -1.24
N ARG A 135 -2.17 4.18 -1.00
CA ARG A 135 -1.92 2.82 -0.52
C ARG A 135 -1.87 1.82 -1.69
N PRO A 136 -0.68 1.48 -2.24
CA PRO A 136 -0.58 0.45 -3.27
C PRO A 136 -0.72 -0.95 -2.67
N TYR A 137 -1.31 -1.86 -3.44
CA TYR A 137 -1.41 -3.28 -3.11
C TYR A 137 -0.48 -4.13 -3.98
N GLY A 138 -0.29 -5.39 -3.62
CA GLY A 138 0.54 -6.32 -4.40
C GLY A 138 0.06 -6.49 -5.85
N SER A 139 -1.24 -6.41 -6.09
CA SER A 139 -1.83 -6.43 -7.43
C SER A 139 -1.45 -5.25 -8.33
N ASP A 140 -1.05 -4.13 -7.73
CA ASP A 140 -0.71 -2.91 -8.48
C ASP A 140 0.76 -2.89 -8.92
N VAL A 141 1.54 -3.91 -8.53
CA VAL A 141 3.00 -3.91 -8.66
C VAL A 141 3.43 -4.71 -9.88
N ASP A 142 4.40 -4.23 -10.62
CA ASP A 142 5.07 -5.05 -11.61
C ASP A 142 6.17 -5.93 -10.95
N PRO A 143 6.56 -7.06 -11.57
CA PRO A 143 7.54 -7.98 -10.98
C PRO A 143 8.94 -7.38 -10.74
N ARG A 144 9.22 -6.21 -11.28
CA ARG A 144 10.51 -5.50 -11.13
C ARG A 144 10.43 -4.35 -10.13
N ALA A 145 9.28 -4.12 -9.52
CA ALA A 145 9.11 -3.02 -8.59
C ALA A 145 9.91 -3.26 -7.31
N LEU A 146 10.51 -2.19 -6.84
CA LEU A 146 11.23 -2.17 -5.57
C LEU A 146 10.31 -1.58 -4.47
N PRO A 147 10.40 -2.05 -3.24
CA PRO A 147 9.56 -1.52 -2.16
C PRO A 147 9.78 -0.02 -1.90
N HIS A 148 10.94 0.52 -2.22
CA HIS A 148 11.26 1.94 -2.17
C HIS A 148 10.37 2.78 -3.10
N GLU A 149 10.09 2.25 -4.30
CA GLU A 149 9.35 2.95 -5.35
C GLU A 149 7.88 3.18 -4.97
N LEU A 150 7.36 2.36 -4.07
CA LEU A 150 5.97 2.31 -3.63
C LEU A 150 5.77 2.83 -2.20
N ASP A 151 6.81 3.41 -1.62
CA ASP A 151 6.86 3.84 -0.21
C ASP A 151 6.57 2.69 0.80
N TRP A 152 6.75 1.42 0.38
CA TRP A 152 6.49 0.25 1.23
C TRP A 152 7.51 0.06 2.34
N LEU A 153 8.64 0.79 2.33
CA LEU A 153 9.57 0.77 3.44
C LEU A 153 8.96 1.38 4.71
N ARG A 154 7.85 2.12 4.58
CA ARG A 154 7.10 2.62 5.74
C ARG A 154 6.62 1.51 6.65
N THR A 155 6.09 0.43 6.07
CA THR A 155 5.28 -0.55 6.80
C THR A 155 5.60 -2.01 6.52
N ALA A 156 6.29 -2.30 5.41
CA ALA A 156 6.50 -3.67 4.95
C ALA A 156 7.95 -4.16 5.07
N VAL A 157 8.90 -3.28 5.42
CA VAL A 157 10.31 -3.62 5.54
C VAL A 157 10.88 -3.11 6.86
N HIS A 158 11.57 -3.98 7.58
CA HIS A 158 12.31 -3.62 8.78
C HIS A 158 13.81 -3.59 8.45
N LEU A 159 14.42 -2.41 8.43
CA LEU A 159 15.81 -2.22 7.98
C LEU A 159 16.85 -2.81 8.93
N ASN A 160 16.53 -2.98 10.21
CA ASN A 160 17.45 -3.44 11.26
C ASN A 160 17.19 -4.88 11.72
N LYS A 161 16.42 -5.68 10.96
CA LYS A 161 16.20 -7.10 11.28
C LYS A 161 17.23 -8.01 10.61
N GLY A 162 17.23 -9.28 11.01
CA GLY A 162 18.02 -10.33 10.36
C GLY A 162 17.69 -10.53 8.89
N CYS A 163 18.32 -11.51 8.25
CA CYS A 163 18.25 -11.76 6.80
C CYS A 163 16.81 -11.93 6.28
N TYR A 164 16.58 -11.39 5.08
CA TYR A 164 15.37 -11.59 4.29
C TYR A 164 15.70 -11.54 2.79
N CYS A 165 14.82 -12.09 1.97
CA CYS A 165 15.00 -12.10 0.52
C CYS A 165 15.05 -10.67 -0.04
N GLY A 166 16.08 -10.34 -0.82
CA GLY A 166 16.27 -9.01 -1.40
C GLY A 166 16.89 -7.94 -0.49
N GLN A 167 17.27 -8.30 0.74
CA GLN A 167 17.85 -7.37 1.73
C GLN A 167 19.04 -6.59 1.19
N GLU A 168 19.92 -7.23 0.44
CA GLU A 168 21.11 -6.58 -0.11
C GLU A 168 20.73 -5.42 -1.05
N THR A 169 19.76 -5.65 -1.93
CA THR A 169 19.25 -4.62 -2.84
C THR A 169 18.59 -3.48 -2.05
N VAL A 170 17.78 -3.82 -1.06
CA VAL A 170 17.11 -2.83 -0.20
C VAL A 170 18.16 -1.98 0.53
N ALA A 171 19.10 -2.61 1.22
CA ALA A 171 20.13 -1.91 1.99
C ALA A 171 21.02 -1.05 1.08
N ARG A 172 21.39 -1.56 -0.10
CA ARG A 172 22.21 -0.82 -1.06
C ARG A 172 21.52 0.47 -1.51
N ILE A 173 20.22 0.41 -1.82
CA ILE A 173 19.48 1.60 -2.26
C ILE A 173 19.29 2.59 -1.11
N VAL A 174 18.93 2.12 0.08
CA VAL A 174 18.76 2.98 1.26
C VAL A 174 20.05 3.73 1.61
N ASN A 175 21.21 3.05 1.55
CA ASN A 175 22.48 3.58 2.04
C ASN A 175 23.29 4.35 0.99
N LEU A 176 23.22 3.95 -0.28
CA LEU A 176 24.17 4.39 -1.31
C LEU A 176 23.51 4.87 -2.60
N GLY A 177 22.22 4.62 -2.77
CA GLY A 177 21.56 4.82 -4.06
C GLY A 177 20.25 5.60 -3.96
N HIS A 178 19.55 5.54 -5.09
CA HIS A 178 18.21 6.10 -5.24
C HIS A 178 17.37 5.08 -6.01
N PRO A 179 16.08 4.92 -5.68
CA PRO A 179 15.20 4.07 -6.48
C PRO A 179 15.10 4.64 -7.90
N PRO A 180 15.12 3.78 -8.93
CA PRO A 180 15.08 4.24 -10.33
C PRO A 180 13.73 4.86 -10.73
N ARG A 181 12.67 4.46 -10.05
CA ARG A 181 11.30 4.94 -10.25
C ARG A 181 10.72 5.41 -8.91
N ARG A 182 9.56 6.06 -8.99
CA ARG A 182 8.77 6.47 -7.83
C ARG A 182 7.29 6.40 -8.11
N ALA A 183 6.50 6.12 -7.10
CA ALA A 183 5.05 6.23 -7.17
C ALA A 183 4.61 7.69 -7.25
N VAL A 184 3.54 7.90 -7.99
CA VAL A 184 2.82 9.16 -8.11
C VAL A 184 1.34 8.93 -7.96
N PHE A 185 0.66 9.90 -7.38
CA PHE A 185 -0.78 10.01 -7.40
C PHE A 185 -1.19 10.88 -8.60
N LEU A 186 -2.24 10.47 -9.29
CA LEU A 186 -2.71 11.10 -10.51
C LEU A 186 -4.17 11.52 -10.31
N HIS A 187 -4.45 12.80 -10.49
CA HIS A 187 -5.79 13.30 -10.74
C HIS A 187 -6.01 13.28 -12.25
N LEU A 188 -6.93 12.46 -12.70
CA LEU A 188 -7.23 12.27 -14.11
C LEU A 188 -8.28 13.27 -14.58
N ASP A 189 -8.23 13.64 -15.86
CA ASP A 189 -9.29 14.44 -16.47
C ASP A 189 -10.61 13.67 -16.45
N GLY A 190 -11.61 14.21 -15.75
CA GLY A 190 -12.94 13.64 -15.61
C GLY A 190 -13.90 13.98 -16.76
N SER A 191 -13.45 14.64 -17.83
CA SER A 191 -14.29 15.03 -18.97
C SER A 191 -14.82 13.83 -19.76
N SER A 192 -14.08 12.72 -19.74
CA SER A 192 -14.52 11.42 -20.23
C SER A 192 -14.78 10.48 -19.05
N SER A 193 -15.83 9.69 -19.10
CA SER A 193 -16.13 8.70 -18.06
C SER A 193 -15.19 7.49 -18.10
N LEU A 194 -14.03 7.59 -18.74
CA LEU A 194 -13.09 6.50 -18.95
C LEU A 194 -12.06 6.45 -17.82
N LEU A 195 -11.74 5.23 -17.39
CA LEU A 195 -10.65 4.97 -16.47
C LEU A 195 -9.53 4.21 -17.19
N PRO A 196 -8.28 4.70 -17.15
CA PRO A 196 -7.18 4.00 -17.77
C PRO A 196 -6.92 2.66 -17.08
N PRO A 197 -6.71 1.57 -17.82
CA PRO A 197 -6.39 0.27 -17.25
C PRO A 197 -4.97 0.26 -16.66
N ALA A 198 -4.70 -0.75 -15.83
CA ALA A 198 -3.35 -1.03 -15.38
C ALA A 198 -2.42 -1.27 -16.59
N GLY A 199 -1.26 -0.58 -16.60
CA GLY A 199 -0.33 -0.61 -17.72
C GLY A 199 -0.49 0.53 -18.72
N ALA A 200 -1.58 1.33 -18.68
CA ALA A 200 -1.71 2.54 -19.49
C ALA A 200 -0.46 3.42 -19.37
N GLU A 201 0.02 3.91 -20.50
CA GLU A 201 1.33 4.57 -20.58
C GLU A 201 1.26 6.03 -20.15
N LEU A 202 2.28 6.49 -19.41
CA LEU A 202 2.41 7.86 -18.95
C LEU A 202 3.48 8.58 -19.79
N PHE A 203 3.10 9.70 -20.38
CA PHE A 203 3.96 10.53 -21.22
C PHE A 203 4.13 11.94 -20.64
N SER A 204 5.37 12.44 -20.71
CA SER A 204 5.72 13.84 -20.53
C SER A 204 6.10 14.40 -21.90
N GLY A 205 5.21 15.16 -22.52
CA GLY A 205 5.29 15.46 -23.95
C GLY A 205 5.28 14.18 -24.79
N SER A 206 6.26 14.00 -25.65
CA SER A 206 6.41 12.77 -26.47
C SER A 206 7.16 11.63 -25.78
N ARG A 207 7.70 11.87 -24.59
CA ARG A 207 8.56 10.89 -23.90
C ARG A 207 7.76 10.03 -22.94
N LYS A 208 7.78 8.70 -23.12
CA LYS A 208 7.26 7.76 -22.15
C LYS A 208 8.07 7.80 -20.86
N VAL A 209 7.40 8.05 -19.74
CA VAL A 209 8.02 8.21 -18.42
C VAL A 209 7.57 7.16 -17.41
N GLY A 210 6.48 6.45 -17.65
CA GLY A 210 5.97 5.45 -16.72
C GLY A 210 4.70 4.77 -17.17
N SER A 211 3.94 4.25 -16.22
CA SER A 211 2.63 3.64 -16.45
C SER A 211 1.70 3.78 -15.25
N VAL A 212 0.40 3.76 -15.52
CA VAL A 212 -0.66 3.63 -14.52
C VAL A 212 -0.60 2.23 -13.91
N ARG A 213 -0.83 2.12 -12.62
CA ARG A 213 -0.85 0.84 -11.89
C ARG A 213 -2.24 0.42 -11.48
N VAL A 214 -3.06 1.39 -11.10
CA VAL A 214 -4.47 1.18 -10.72
C VAL A 214 -5.19 2.50 -10.84
N SER A 215 -6.47 2.46 -11.21
CA SER A 215 -7.36 3.62 -11.28
C SER A 215 -8.72 3.31 -10.65
N ALA A 216 -9.43 4.35 -10.22
CA ALA A 216 -10.79 4.28 -9.73
C ALA A 216 -11.47 5.65 -9.79
N ASN A 217 -12.81 5.67 -9.71
CA ASN A 217 -13.57 6.89 -9.46
C ASN A 217 -13.71 7.08 -7.95
N HIS A 218 -13.24 8.22 -7.46
CA HIS A 218 -13.42 8.64 -6.07
C HIS A 218 -14.62 9.57 -5.96
N PHE A 219 -15.35 9.51 -4.85
CA PHE A 219 -16.61 10.23 -4.69
C PHE A 219 -16.45 11.78 -4.63
N GLU A 220 -15.27 12.27 -4.19
CA GLU A 220 -14.94 13.69 -4.16
C GLU A 220 -13.96 14.10 -5.27
N ASP A 221 -12.87 13.32 -5.44
CA ASP A 221 -11.76 13.67 -6.32
C ASP A 221 -12.01 13.28 -7.79
N GLY A 222 -13.16 12.62 -8.09
CA GLY A 222 -13.42 12.10 -9.43
C GLY A 222 -12.46 10.96 -9.81
N PRO A 223 -12.03 10.86 -11.07
CA PRO A 223 -11.15 9.80 -11.52
C PRO A 223 -9.71 10.03 -11.02
N ILE A 224 -9.21 9.05 -10.28
CA ILE A 224 -7.86 9.05 -9.67
C ILE A 224 -7.10 7.79 -10.02
N ALA A 225 -5.76 7.86 -9.94
CA ALA A 225 -4.93 6.69 -10.16
C ALA A 225 -3.63 6.72 -9.34
N LEU A 226 -3.01 5.54 -9.17
CA LEU A 226 -1.61 5.42 -8.81
C LEU A 226 -0.80 5.07 -10.06
N GLY A 227 0.30 5.76 -10.25
CA GLY A 227 1.24 5.53 -11.32
C GLY A 227 2.65 5.26 -10.79
N LEU A 228 3.48 4.67 -11.63
CA LEU A 228 4.90 4.49 -11.39
C LEU A 228 5.67 5.17 -12.51
N VAL A 229 6.47 6.18 -12.17
CA VAL A 229 7.25 6.97 -13.15
C VAL A 229 8.73 6.89 -12.89
N LYS A 230 9.56 7.20 -13.89
CA LYS A 230 11.00 7.39 -13.69
C LYS A 230 11.22 8.43 -12.60
N ARG A 231 12.14 8.19 -11.67
CA ARG A 231 12.41 9.09 -10.54
C ARG A 231 12.66 10.54 -10.98
N THR A 232 13.39 10.72 -12.07
CA THR A 232 13.77 12.04 -12.62
C THR A 232 12.65 12.77 -13.38
N THR A 233 11.45 12.20 -13.45
CA THR A 233 10.30 12.88 -14.08
C THR A 233 9.90 14.05 -13.20
N SER A 234 9.99 15.26 -13.74
CA SER A 234 9.66 16.52 -13.05
C SER A 234 8.35 17.15 -13.53
N ALA A 235 7.62 16.51 -14.44
CA ALA A 235 6.40 17.06 -14.98
C ALA A 235 5.28 17.09 -13.93
N GLU A 236 4.60 18.22 -13.82
CA GLU A 236 3.40 18.39 -13.00
C GLU A 236 2.16 17.83 -13.69
N ASN A 237 2.19 17.76 -15.02
CA ASN A 237 1.13 17.20 -15.85
C ASN A 237 1.71 16.14 -16.79
N LEU A 238 0.99 15.05 -16.93
CA LEU A 238 1.29 13.93 -17.82
C LEU A 238 0.10 13.66 -18.73
N THR A 239 0.36 12.97 -19.84
CA THR A 239 -0.68 12.38 -20.67
C THR A 239 -0.71 10.89 -20.43
N VAL A 240 -1.89 10.36 -20.14
CA VAL A 240 -2.13 8.91 -20.01
C VAL A 240 -2.64 8.41 -21.36
N CYS A 241 -2.02 7.39 -21.92
CA CYS A 241 -2.42 6.81 -23.21
C CYS A 241 -2.59 5.31 -23.09
N TRP A 242 -3.64 4.77 -23.72
CA TRP A 242 -3.86 3.33 -23.84
C TRP A 242 -4.68 3.00 -25.08
N LYS A 243 -4.75 1.71 -25.41
CA LYS A 243 -5.62 1.18 -26.45
C LYS A 243 -6.63 0.22 -25.83
N GLU A 244 -7.87 0.36 -26.20
CA GLU A 244 -8.97 -0.50 -25.80
C GLU A 244 -9.88 -0.73 -27.00
N ASP A 245 -10.24 -1.96 -27.29
CA ASP A 245 -11.07 -2.35 -28.41
C ASP A 245 -10.64 -1.82 -29.78
N GLY A 246 -9.32 -1.57 -29.95
CA GLY A 246 -8.74 -1.03 -31.17
C GLY A 246 -8.73 0.49 -31.27
N GLU A 247 -9.34 1.18 -30.32
CA GLU A 247 -9.34 2.64 -30.21
C GLU A 247 -8.20 3.15 -29.35
N GLU A 248 -7.64 4.31 -29.69
CA GLU A 248 -6.62 5.00 -28.89
C GLU A 248 -7.30 6.03 -27.99
N HIS A 249 -7.02 5.92 -26.70
CA HIS A 249 -7.53 6.84 -25.68
C HIS A 249 -6.39 7.66 -25.09
N SER A 250 -6.68 8.90 -24.73
CA SER A 250 -5.75 9.74 -24.00
C SER A 250 -6.48 10.66 -23.02
N LEU A 251 -5.87 10.86 -21.83
CA LEU A 251 -6.36 11.75 -20.78
C LEU A 251 -5.21 12.61 -20.26
N ALA A 252 -5.51 13.81 -19.84
CA ALA A 252 -4.59 14.59 -19.03
C ALA A 252 -4.59 14.09 -17.57
N ALA A 253 -3.45 14.18 -16.91
CA ALA A 253 -3.31 13.81 -15.50
C ALA A 253 -2.42 14.83 -14.78
N ALA A 254 -2.93 15.43 -13.71
CA ALA A 254 -2.11 16.21 -12.78
C ALA A 254 -1.40 15.26 -11.80
N VAL A 255 -0.14 15.57 -11.49
CA VAL A 255 0.76 14.66 -10.74
C VAL A 255 1.04 15.19 -9.36
N THR A 256 0.76 14.37 -8.35
CA THR A 256 1.26 14.59 -6.99
C THR A 256 2.30 13.51 -6.64
N PRO A 257 3.52 13.87 -6.21
CA PRO A 257 4.56 12.91 -5.90
C PRO A 257 4.25 12.15 -4.60
N ILE A 258 4.16 10.83 -4.68
CA ILE A 258 4.15 9.94 -3.50
C ILE A 258 5.59 9.70 -3.05
N GLY A 259 6.46 9.28 -3.95
CA GLY A 259 7.90 9.19 -3.70
C GLY A 259 8.58 10.53 -4.01
N ASP A 260 9.47 10.96 -3.10
CA ASP A 260 10.25 12.19 -3.29
C ASP A 260 11.12 12.07 -4.56
N PRO A 261 11.12 13.07 -5.46
CA PRO A 261 11.97 13.08 -6.64
C PRO A 261 13.48 12.99 -6.33
N SER A 262 13.92 13.44 -5.15
CA SER A 262 15.31 13.27 -4.72
C SER A 262 15.68 11.80 -4.55
N GLY A 263 14.69 10.95 -4.26
CA GLY A 263 14.90 9.52 -4.01
C GLY A 263 15.63 9.23 -2.70
N VAL A 264 15.61 10.16 -1.75
CA VAL A 264 16.25 10.01 -0.44
C VAL A 264 15.19 9.64 0.60
N SER A 265 15.46 8.62 1.39
CA SER A 265 14.59 8.24 2.51
C SER A 265 14.69 9.21 3.68
N TRP A 266 13.70 9.20 4.56
CA TRP A 266 13.71 10.05 5.77
C TRP A 266 14.88 9.76 6.73
N GLN A 267 15.40 8.53 6.71
CA GLN A 267 16.59 8.14 7.48
C GLN A 267 17.90 8.44 6.74
N GLY A 268 17.87 8.56 5.41
CA GLY A 268 19.06 8.69 4.57
C GLY A 268 19.78 10.05 4.62
N GLN A 269 19.36 10.96 5.48
CA GLN A 269 20.06 12.23 5.71
C GLN A 269 21.14 12.16 6.81
N SER A 270 21.22 11.10 7.59
CA SER A 270 22.45 10.82 8.31
C SER A 270 23.43 10.22 7.30
N ARG A 271 24.32 11.01 6.75
CA ARG A 271 25.58 10.49 6.20
C ARG A 271 26.12 9.58 7.30
N ILE A 272 26.04 8.28 7.10
CA ILE A 272 26.87 7.34 7.83
C ILE A 272 28.28 7.79 7.48
N ASP A 273 28.95 8.37 8.47
CA ASP A 273 30.30 8.83 8.31
C ASP A 273 31.09 7.58 7.91
N ARG A 274 31.55 7.50 6.64
CA ARG A 274 32.28 6.34 6.12
C ARG A 274 33.50 6.01 7.00
N LYS A 275 33.97 6.97 7.77
CA LYS A 275 35.01 6.80 8.78
C LYS A 275 34.55 5.93 9.95
N ALA A 276 33.35 6.16 10.49
CA ALA A 276 32.82 5.34 11.59
C ALA A 276 32.60 3.88 11.21
N PHE A 277 32.29 3.59 9.94
CA PHE A 277 32.11 2.21 9.48
C PHE A 277 33.44 1.50 9.22
N SER A 278 34.48 2.22 8.80
CA SER A 278 35.83 1.65 8.64
C SER A 278 36.53 1.38 9.99
N GLU A 279 36.21 2.16 11.01
CA GLU A 279 36.74 1.98 12.37
C GLU A 279 35.98 0.91 13.17
N ALA A 280 34.69 0.66 12.88
CA ALA A 280 33.89 -0.40 13.51
C ALA A 280 34.12 -1.80 12.91
N SER A 281 34.84 -1.91 11.78
CA SER A 281 35.03 -3.17 11.06
C SER A 281 36.31 -3.93 11.39
N LEU A 282 37.05 -3.51 12.39
CA LEU A 282 38.23 -4.24 12.90
C LEU A 282 38.21 -4.31 14.44
N PRO A 283 37.60 -5.32 15.07
CA PRO A 283 38.07 -5.75 16.36
C PRO A 283 39.39 -6.51 16.10
N GLY A 284 40.49 -5.78 16.29
CA GLY A 284 41.82 -6.39 16.33
C GLY A 284 41.89 -7.45 17.41
N GLY A 285 42.34 -8.53 16.98
CA GLY A 285 42.93 -9.66 17.51
C GLY A 285 43.12 -9.94 18.97
N SER A 286 43.28 -11.23 19.22
CA SER A 286 43.95 -11.89 20.35
C SER A 286 43.45 -11.57 21.76
N GLY A 287 42.47 -12.32 22.17
CA GLY A 287 42.13 -12.60 23.57
C GLY A 287 41.95 -14.09 23.74
N SER A 288 42.98 -14.75 24.23
CA SER A 288 42.98 -16.18 24.61
C SER A 288 41.82 -16.48 25.57
N LEU A 289 40.96 -17.41 25.15
CA LEU A 289 40.01 -18.06 26.09
C LEU A 289 40.83 -18.86 27.12
N ASN A 290 40.84 -18.41 28.36
CA ASN A 290 41.15 -19.24 29.47
C ASN A 290 39.85 -19.88 29.98
N ILE A 291 39.70 -21.18 29.71
CA ILE A 291 38.70 -22.03 30.36
C ILE A 291 39.38 -22.57 31.62
N ALA A 292 38.90 -22.17 32.76
CA ALA A 292 39.18 -22.85 34.03
C ALA A 292 38.01 -22.68 35.00
N GLY A 293 37.49 -23.79 35.51
CA GLY A 293 36.68 -23.92 36.70
C GLY A 293 35.19 -24.14 36.48
#